data_377987ed3e1ab9c930ee9bbaffd6477b
#
_entry.id   377987ed3e1ab9c930ee9bbaffd6477b
#
_cell.length_a   1.000
_cell.length_b   1.000
_cell.length_c   1.000
_cell.angle_alpha   90.00
_cell.angle_beta   90.00
_cell.angle_gamma   90.00
#
_symmetry.space_group_name_H-M   'P 1'
#
loop_
_entity.id
_entity.type
_entity.pdbx_description
1 polymer ?
#
loop_
_entity_poly.entity_id
_entity_poly.type
_entity_poly.pdbx_seq_one_letter_code
_entity_poly.pdbx_strand_id
1 'polypeptide(L)'
;EIMPSLVGSEMCIRDRSCLHRNHSHVLVYVYSGEMVIDEKGQITRLHKGECAFIRKDFSVQMTKQAWNGEQFKAIFLMFTMKFLRDFYSKLDRNTLPKDAKRDQVSLYKLPSNRPDIVSLFESMTPYFNSKIQPTDELLQLKMVEGVYVLLNTDKNLYASIFDFTDPWKIDILEFMERNYMNDISMEEIANYTGRSLSTFKRDFKKC
;
A
#
# COMPACT_ATOMS: atom_id res chain seq x y z
N GLU A 1 3.46 -0.33 -22.56
CA GLU A 1 4.08 -1.44 -21.80
C GLU A 1 3.56 -1.39 -20.39
N ILE A 2 2.64 -2.31 -20.08
CA ILE A 2 2.06 -2.45 -18.74
C ILE A 2 3.11 -3.23 -17.96
N MET A 3 3.91 -2.55 -17.16
CA MET A 3 4.71 -3.19 -16.13
C MET A 3 3.75 -3.86 -15.14
N PRO A 4 3.87 -5.15 -14.85
CA PRO A 4 3.13 -5.75 -13.75
C PRO A 4 3.74 -5.24 -12.45
N SER A 5 3.17 -4.18 -11.90
CA SER A 5 3.60 -3.61 -10.62
C SER A 5 3.02 -4.37 -9.45
N LEU A 6 3.40 -5.63 -9.29
CA LEU A 6 3.02 -6.42 -8.12
C LEU A 6 4.15 -6.56 -7.11
N VAL A 7 5.40 -6.41 -7.57
CA VAL A 7 6.58 -6.35 -6.71
C VAL A 7 7.44 -5.21 -7.22
N GLY A 8 7.28 -4.04 -6.63
CA GLY A 8 8.15 -2.92 -6.87
C GLY A 8 9.40 -3.03 -6.02
N SER A 9 10.48 -3.60 -6.53
CA SER A 9 11.81 -3.32 -6.00
C SER A 9 12.24 -1.95 -6.52
N GLU A 10 11.76 -0.89 -5.91
CA GLU A 10 12.34 0.42 -6.16
C GLU A 10 13.70 0.48 -5.47
N MET A 11 14.77 0.31 -6.22
CA MET A 11 16.10 0.72 -5.82
C MET A 11 16.14 2.25 -5.91
N CYS A 12 15.63 2.93 -4.91
CA CYS A 12 15.78 4.38 -4.78
C CYS A 12 17.21 4.69 -4.33
N ILE A 13 18.05 5.07 -5.29
CA ILE A 13 19.45 5.50 -5.06
C ILE A 13 19.53 6.96 -4.56
N ARG A 14 18.42 7.66 -4.35
CA ARG A 14 18.42 9.06 -3.92
C ARG A 14 17.44 9.30 -2.77
N ASP A 15 17.92 10.01 -1.76
CA ASP A 15 17.12 10.63 -0.71
C ASP A 15 15.99 11.45 -1.35
N ARG A 16 14.82 10.90 -1.39
CA ARG A 16 13.61 11.59 -1.86
C ARG A 16 12.53 11.44 -0.81
N SER A 17 12.18 12.57 -0.24
CA SER A 17 10.92 12.73 0.45
C SER A 17 9.82 12.86 -0.61
N CYS A 18 8.92 11.88 -0.69
CA CYS A 18 7.80 11.89 -1.61
C CYS A 18 6.49 11.77 -0.83
N LEU A 19 5.53 12.64 -1.17
CA LEU A 19 4.16 12.45 -0.70
C LEU A 19 3.55 11.29 -1.51
N HIS A 20 3.30 10.16 -0.86
CA HIS A 20 2.67 9.02 -1.48
C HIS A 20 1.21 8.93 -1.06
N ARG A 21 0.34 8.93 -2.05
CA ARG A 21 -1.05 8.55 -1.90
C ARG A 21 -1.27 7.25 -2.67
N ASN A 22 -1.33 6.16 -1.96
CA ASN A 22 -1.50 4.85 -2.58
C ASN A 22 -2.99 4.54 -2.76
N HIS A 23 -3.40 4.17 -3.98
CA HIS A 23 -4.76 3.65 -4.25
C HIS A 23 -4.93 2.18 -3.86
N SER A 24 -3.87 1.56 -3.38
CA SER A 24 -3.83 0.18 -2.89
C SER A 24 -3.29 0.14 -1.49
N HIS A 25 -3.70 -0.84 -0.70
CA HIS A 25 -3.02 -1.14 0.55
C HIS A 25 -1.60 -1.63 0.25
N VAL A 26 -0.67 -1.29 1.11
CA VAL A 26 0.73 -1.65 0.96
C VAL A 26 1.23 -2.36 2.21
N LEU A 27 1.90 -3.49 2.01
CA LEU A 27 2.71 -4.12 3.03
C LEU A 27 4.17 -3.94 2.63
N VAL A 28 4.94 -3.22 3.43
CA VAL A 28 6.34 -2.90 3.17
C VAL A 28 7.25 -3.63 4.16
N TYR A 29 8.34 -4.20 3.67
CA TYR A 29 9.40 -4.80 4.48
C TYR A 29 10.75 -4.21 4.09
N VAL A 30 11.50 -3.75 5.08
CA VAL A 30 12.81 -3.10 4.88
C VAL A 30 13.93 -4.14 5.04
N TYR A 31 14.74 -4.31 4.00
CA TYR A 31 15.91 -5.19 3.99
C TYR A 31 17.18 -4.49 4.47
N SER A 32 17.33 -3.23 4.08
CA SER A 32 18.50 -2.41 4.46
C SER A 32 18.14 -0.93 4.37
N GLY A 33 18.93 -0.09 5.03
CA GLY A 33 18.65 1.32 5.13
C GLY A 33 17.52 1.63 6.12
N GLU A 34 16.92 2.80 5.98
CA GLU A 34 15.83 3.29 6.81
C GLU A 34 14.69 3.84 5.94
N MET A 35 13.47 3.57 6.35
CA MET A 35 12.27 4.21 5.84
C MET A 35 11.60 5.01 6.96
N VAL A 36 11.45 6.31 6.75
CA VAL A 36 10.74 7.22 7.66
C VAL A 36 9.38 7.52 7.05
N ILE A 37 8.33 7.26 7.80
CA ILE A 37 6.94 7.52 7.41
C ILE A 37 6.39 8.58 8.35
N ASP A 38 6.04 9.73 7.81
CA ASP A 38 5.41 10.83 8.54
C ASP A 38 3.91 10.90 8.18
N GLU A 39 3.08 10.68 9.18
CA GLU A 39 1.65 10.87 9.12
C GLU A 39 1.26 12.08 9.98
N LYS A 40 1.16 13.25 9.35
CA LYS A 40 0.73 14.50 10.02
C LYS A 40 1.53 14.82 11.30
N GLY A 41 2.84 14.58 11.28
CA GLY A 41 3.75 14.82 12.42
C GLY A 41 3.96 13.60 13.31
N GLN A 42 3.24 12.50 13.10
CA GLN A 42 3.53 11.23 13.75
C GLN A 42 4.55 10.44 12.91
N ILE A 43 5.75 10.31 13.43
CA ILE A 43 6.87 9.69 12.73
C ILE A 43 6.99 8.22 13.11
N THR A 44 6.91 7.35 12.10
CA THR A 44 7.23 5.92 12.23
C THR A 44 8.50 5.61 11.44
N ARG A 45 9.47 4.93 12.09
CA ARG A 45 10.72 4.51 11.46
C ARG A 45 10.73 3.01 11.29
N LEU A 46 11.16 2.58 10.10
CA LEU A 46 11.36 1.17 9.76
C LEU A 46 12.82 0.95 9.39
N HIS A 47 13.43 -0.02 10.04
CA HIS A 47 14.79 -0.47 9.79
C HIS A 47 14.79 -1.89 9.24
N LYS A 48 15.97 -2.41 8.99
CA LYS A 48 16.19 -3.79 8.53
C LYS A 48 15.40 -4.81 9.37
N GLY A 49 14.63 -5.65 8.68
CA GLY A 49 13.80 -6.69 9.30
C GLY A 49 12.44 -6.21 9.80
N GLU A 50 12.14 -4.92 9.65
CA GLU A 50 10.86 -4.36 10.08
C GLU A 50 9.86 -4.24 8.94
N CYS A 51 8.60 -4.39 9.28
CA CYS A 51 7.47 -4.44 8.35
C CYS A 51 6.35 -3.51 8.81
N ALA A 52 5.68 -2.87 7.85
CA ALA A 52 4.50 -2.06 8.13
C ALA A 52 3.42 -2.25 7.07
N PHE A 53 2.17 -2.18 7.52
CA PHE A 53 0.99 -2.07 6.68
C PHE A 53 0.60 -0.60 6.57
N ILE A 54 0.41 -0.14 5.33
CA ILE A 54 -0.05 1.21 5.00
C ILE A 54 -1.39 1.07 4.29
N ARG A 55 -2.43 1.66 4.88
CA ARG A 55 -3.76 1.63 4.29
C ARG A 55 -3.82 2.49 3.03
N LYS A 56 -4.63 2.07 2.05
CA LYS A 56 -4.96 2.88 0.87
C LYS A 56 -5.55 4.23 1.28
N ASP A 57 -5.43 5.21 0.41
CA ASP A 57 -6.03 6.55 0.51
C ASP A 57 -5.53 7.41 1.67
N PHE A 58 -4.49 6.96 2.38
CA PHE A 58 -3.77 7.80 3.32
C PHE A 58 -2.60 8.50 2.63
N SER A 59 -2.54 9.81 2.82
CA SER A 59 -1.39 10.60 2.42
C SER A 59 -0.34 10.50 3.52
N VAL A 60 0.76 9.83 3.22
CA VAL A 60 1.92 9.74 4.09
C VAL A 60 3.13 10.30 3.36
N GLN A 61 3.97 11.03 4.07
CA GLN A 61 5.27 11.43 3.56
C GLN A 61 6.27 10.32 3.86
N MET A 62 6.86 9.74 2.82
CA MET A 62 7.84 8.67 2.96
C MET A 62 9.22 9.19 2.57
N THR A 63 10.19 9.01 3.44
CA THR A 63 11.60 9.27 3.17
C THR A 63 12.36 7.95 3.23
N LYS A 64 13.06 7.64 2.15
CA LYS A 64 13.88 6.44 1.99
C LYS A 64 15.34 6.88 2.02
N GLN A 65 16.12 6.37 2.95
CA GLN A 65 17.52 6.81 3.14
C GLN A 65 18.45 5.67 3.52
N ALA A 66 19.74 5.89 3.28
CA ALA A 66 20.76 4.99 3.75
C ALA A 66 20.82 5.03 5.29
N TRP A 67 21.09 3.88 5.91
CA TRP A 67 21.24 3.75 7.35
C TRP A 67 22.38 2.79 7.67
N ASN A 68 23.22 3.13 8.66
CA ASN A 68 24.40 2.33 9.04
C ASN A 68 25.31 1.93 7.87
N GLY A 69 25.45 2.80 6.85
CA GLY A 69 26.27 2.55 5.68
C GLY A 69 25.62 1.65 4.62
N GLU A 70 24.42 1.12 4.87
CA GLU A 70 23.68 0.31 3.90
C GLU A 70 22.66 1.16 3.14
N GLN A 71 22.62 0.99 1.80
CA GLN A 71 21.63 1.63 0.93
C GLN A 71 20.22 1.09 1.24
N PHE A 72 19.21 1.93 1.00
CA PHE A 72 17.82 1.53 1.20
C PHE A 72 17.41 0.43 0.20
N LYS A 73 16.86 -0.66 0.73
CA LYS A 73 16.23 -1.75 -0.02
C LYS A 73 14.98 -2.23 0.70
N ALA A 74 13.88 -2.31 0.00
CA ALA A 74 12.61 -2.80 0.55
C ALA A 74 11.77 -3.52 -0.49
N ILE A 75 10.87 -4.38 -0.04
CA ILE A 75 9.80 -4.95 -0.86
C ILE A 75 8.48 -4.28 -0.49
N PHE A 76 7.70 -3.95 -1.51
CA PHE A 76 6.35 -3.44 -1.39
C PHE A 76 5.38 -4.43 -2.03
N LEU A 77 4.51 -5.03 -1.23
CA LEU A 77 3.36 -5.80 -1.72
C LEU A 77 2.14 -4.88 -1.77
N MET A 78 1.62 -4.66 -2.97
CA MET A 78 0.50 -3.75 -3.20
C MET A 78 -0.80 -4.52 -3.42
N PHE A 79 -1.72 -4.45 -2.48
CA PHE A 79 -3.02 -5.14 -2.53
C PHE A 79 -4.06 -4.27 -3.23
N THR A 80 -4.34 -4.58 -4.50
CA THR A 80 -5.39 -3.89 -5.24
C THR A 80 -6.79 -4.25 -4.72
N MET A 81 -7.75 -3.35 -4.86
CA MET A 81 -9.13 -3.60 -4.43
C MET A 81 -9.78 -4.77 -5.17
N LYS A 82 -9.42 -4.98 -6.44
CA LYS A 82 -9.88 -6.15 -7.20
C LYS A 82 -9.40 -7.44 -6.56
N PHE A 83 -8.09 -7.54 -6.29
CA PHE A 83 -7.50 -8.71 -5.63
C PHE A 83 -8.14 -8.97 -4.27
N LEU A 84 -8.33 -7.95 -3.45
CA LEU A 84 -8.91 -8.09 -2.11
C LEU A 84 -10.39 -8.51 -2.16
N ARG A 85 -11.17 -8.03 -3.12
CA ARG A 85 -12.57 -8.49 -3.32
C ARG A 85 -12.62 -9.95 -3.73
N ASP A 86 -11.76 -10.37 -4.66
CA ASP A 86 -11.67 -11.77 -5.10
C ASP A 86 -11.21 -12.67 -3.94
N PHE A 87 -10.25 -12.22 -3.15
CA PHE A 87 -9.81 -12.93 -1.95
C PHE A 87 -10.93 -13.05 -0.91
N TYR A 88 -11.60 -11.94 -0.58
CA TYR A 88 -12.70 -11.89 0.38
C TYR A 88 -13.87 -12.80 -0.01
N SER A 89 -14.17 -12.90 -1.30
CA SER A 89 -15.26 -13.76 -1.80
C SER A 89 -15.02 -15.25 -1.53
N LYS A 90 -13.75 -15.65 -1.37
CA LYS A 90 -13.31 -17.03 -1.13
C LYS A 90 -13.09 -17.35 0.35
N LEU A 91 -13.11 -16.32 1.22
CA LEU A 91 -12.96 -16.51 2.66
C LEU A 91 -14.19 -17.21 3.24
N ASP A 92 -13.95 -18.15 4.14
CA ASP A 92 -15.03 -18.71 4.95
C ASP A 92 -15.55 -17.64 5.93
N ARG A 93 -16.79 -17.25 5.75
CA ARG A 93 -17.46 -16.23 6.59
C ARG A 93 -17.52 -16.61 8.06
N ASN A 94 -17.42 -17.89 8.40
CA ASN A 94 -17.43 -18.35 9.79
C ASN A 94 -16.10 -18.05 10.50
N THR A 95 -15.02 -17.86 9.77
CA THR A 95 -13.68 -17.54 10.30
C THR A 95 -13.48 -16.04 10.50
N LEU A 96 -14.45 -15.22 10.04
CA LEU A 96 -14.35 -13.77 10.13
C LEU A 96 -14.49 -13.30 11.56
N PRO A 97 -13.62 -12.39 12.04
CA PRO A 97 -13.72 -11.87 13.40
C PRO A 97 -14.99 -11.03 13.55
N LYS A 98 -15.95 -11.53 14.33
CA LYS A 98 -17.24 -10.86 14.57
C LYS A 98 -17.10 -9.57 15.41
N ASP A 99 -16.01 -9.48 16.17
CA ASP A 99 -15.76 -8.40 17.14
C ASP A 99 -14.63 -7.45 16.68
N ALA A 100 -14.25 -7.47 15.41
CA ALA A 100 -13.24 -6.55 14.89
C ALA A 100 -13.77 -5.12 14.99
N LYS A 101 -13.09 -4.28 15.77
CA LYS A 101 -13.37 -2.85 15.82
C LYS A 101 -13.10 -2.26 14.44
N ARG A 102 -13.94 -1.35 13.99
CA ARG A 102 -13.77 -0.60 12.75
C ARG A 102 -12.78 0.57 12.91
N ASP A 103 -11.77 0.41 13.76
CA ASP A 103 -10.76 1.42 13.91
C ASP A 103 -9.96 1.49 12.61
N GLN A 104 -10.03 2.64 11.97
CA GLN A 104 -9.36 2.89 10.71
C GLN A 104 -7.89 3.17 10.97
N VAL A 105 -7.07 2.14 10.95
CA VAL A 105 -5.64 2.27 11.09
C VAL A 105 -5.05 2.69 9.74
N SER A 106 -4.39 3.85 9.69
CA SER A 106 -3.71 4.36 8.50
C SER A 106 -2.36 3.68 8.28
N LEU A 107 -1.61 3.52 9.35
CA LEU A 107 -0.29 2.91 9.40
C LEU A 107 -0.23 1.97 10.59
N TYR A 108 0.22 0.74 10.36
CA TYR A 108 0.41 -0.27 11.40
C TYR A 108 1.78 -0.92 11.25
N LYS A 109 2.69 -0.67 12.20
CA LYS A 109 3.97 -1.36 12.26
C LYS A 109 3.76 -2.76 12.84
N LEU A 110 4.09 -3.79 12.06
CA LEU A 110 3.94 -5.17 12.45
C LEU A 110 5.04 -5.55 13.47
N PRO A 111 4.77 -6.52 14.37
CA PRO A 111 5.80 -7.07 15.25
C PRO A 111 6.96 -7.68 14.44
N SER A 112 8.21 -7.32 14.77
CA SER A 112 9.39 -7.67 13.97
C SER A 112 9.81 -9.15 14.08
N ASN A 113 9.34 -9.90 15.08
CA ASN A 113 9.82 -11.26 15.39
C ASN A 113 8.86 -12.36 14.92
N ARG A 114 8.01 -12.10 13.94
CA ARG A 114 7.05 -13.08 13.45
C ARG A 114 7.65 -13.94 12.33
N PRO A 115 7.71 -15.27 12.49
CA PRO A 115 8.29 -16.15 11.48
C PRO A 115 7.57 -16.10 10.13
N ASP A 116 6.26 -15.89 10.12
CA ASP A 116 5.44 -15.79 8.91
C ASP A 116 5.81 -14.53 8.09
N ILE A 117 6.06 -13.38 8.73
CA ILE A 117 6.53 -12.17 8.07
C ILE A 117 7.91 -12.40 7.45
N VAL A 118 8.83 -12.95 8.24
CA VAL A 118 10.19 -13.21 7.79
C VAL A 118 10.18 -14.19 6.62
N SER A 119 9.45 -15.32 6.74
CA SER A 119 9.33 -16.32 5.68
C SER A 119 8.78 -15.75 4.38
N LEU A 120 7.71 -14.96 4.46
CA LEU A 120 7.11 -14.31 3.30
C LEU A 120 8.15 -13.50 2.52
N PHE A 121 8.85 -12.60 3.20
CA PHE A 121 9.74 -11.64 2.54
C PHE A 121 11.08 -12.27 2.15
N GLU A 122 11.69 -13.10 3.00
CA GLU A 122 12.96 -13.77 2.69
C GLU A 122 12.81 -14.70 1.48
N SER A 123 11.66 -15.33 1.27
CA SER A 123 11.40 -16.15 0.07
C SER A 123 11.38 -15.34 -1.24
N MET A 124 11.23 -14.02 -1.17
CA MET A 124 11.27 -13.13 -2.33
C MET A 124 12.65 -12.53 -2.59
N THR A 125 13.57 -12.60 -1.62
CA THR A 125 14.93 -12.03 -1.72
C THR A 125 15.71 -12.52 -2.94
N PRO A 126 15.66 -13.81 -3.33
CA PRO A 126 16.41 -14.31 -4.49
C PRO A 126 16.08 -13.61 -5.80
N TYR A 127 14.87 -13.05 -5.92
CA TYR A 127 14.45 -12.37 -7.16
C TYR A 127 15.08 -10.99 -7.33
N PHE A 128 15.57 -10.33 -6.27
CA PHE A 128 16.17 -9.00 -6.37
C PHE A 128 17.43 -8.96 -7.22
N ASN A 129 18.23 -10.01 -7.16
CA ASN A 129 19.51 -10.08 -7.86
C ASN A 129 19.45 -11.05 -9.07
N SER A 130 18.28 -11.61 -9.34
CA SER A 130 18.06 -12.56 -10.43
C SER A 130 17.60 -11.82 -11.69
N LYS A 131 18.02 -12.33 -12.85
CA LYS A 131 17.40 -11.96 -14.14
C LYS A 131 16.06 -12.65 -14.36
N ILE A 132 15.74 -13.63 -13.52
CA ILE A 132 14.49 -14.39 -13.58
C ILE A 132 13.50 -13.67 -12.67
N GLN A 133 12.39 -13.25 -13.25
CA GLN A 133 11.27 -12.69 -12.49
C GLN A 133 10.32 -13.81 -12.04
N PRO A 134 9.66 -13.67 -10.89
CA PRO A 134 8.62 -14.61 -10.48
C PRO A 134 7.45 -14.56 -11.48
N THR A 135 6.80 -15.70 -11.69
CA THR A 135 5.58 -15.73 -12.50
C THR A 135 4.41 -15.04 -11.79
N ASP A 136 3.39 -14.63 -12.56
CA ASP A 136 2.21 -13.97 -11.99
C ASP A 136 1.50 -14.85 -10.96
N GLU A 137 1.47 -16.18 -11.17
CA GLU A 137 0.89 -17.13 -10.23
C GLU A 137 1.65 -17.15 -8.89
N LEU A 138 2.99 -17.15 -8.95
CA LEU A 138 3.82 -17.08 -7.75
C LEU A 138 3.63 -15.77 -7.01
N LEU A 139 3.54 -14.65 -7.73
CA LEU A 139 3.25 -13.35 -7.14
C LEU A 139 1.87 -13.34 -6.47
N GLN A 140 0.86 -13.93 -7.12
CA GLN A 140 -0.47 -14.08 -6.55
C GLN A 140 -0.46 -14.89 -5.24
N LEU A 141 0.30 -15.99 -5.19
CA LEU A 141 0.48 -16.77 -3.96
C LEU A 141 1.12 -15.93 -2.85
N LYS A 142 2.15 -15.12 -3.16
CA LYS A 142 2.77 -14.21 -2.20
C LYS A 142 1.82 -13.13 -1.71
N MET A 143 0.96 -12.64 -2.58
CA MET A 143 -0.09 -11.68 -2.21
C MET A 143 -1.11 -12.31 -1.25
N VAL A 144 -1.54 -13.54 -1.52
CA VAL A 144 -2.44 -14.31 -0.63
C VAL A 144 -1.79 -14.54 0.73
N GLU A 145 -0.52 -15.00 0.74
CA GLU A 145 0.26 -15.18 1.97
C GLU A 145 0.35 -13.87 2.77
N GLY A 146 0.63 -12.74 2.10
CA GLY A 146 0.69 -11.43 2.73
C GLY A 146 -0.63 -11.00 3.39
N VAL A 147 -1.77 -11.29 2.79
CA VAL A 147 -3.07 -11.02 3.43
C VAL A 147 -3.26 -11.87 4.68
N TYR A 148 -2.94 -13.17 4.64
CA TYR A 148 -3.03 -14.03 5.82
C TYR A 148 -2.08 -13.59 6.93
N VAL A 149 -0.86 -13.16 6.59
CA VAL A 149 0.09 -12.57 7.57
C VAL A 149 -0.55 -11.39 8.30
N LEU A 150 -1.20 -10.48 7.57
CA LEU A 150 -1.89 -9.33 8.16
C LEU A 150 -3.05 -9.76 9.06
N LEU A 151 -3.91 -10.65 8.58
CA LEU A 151 -5.08 -11.14 9.33
C LEU A 151 -4.69 -11.87 10.61
N ASN A 152 -3.60 -12.64 10.57
CA ASN A 152 -3.07 -13.37 11.72
C ASN A 152 -2.29 -12.49 12.70
N THR A 153 -1.88 -11.30 12.28
CA THR A 153 -1.14 -10.36 13.14
C THR A 153 -2.09 -9.64 14.09
N ASP A 154 -3.13 -9.04 13.55
CA ASP A 154 -4.14 -8.34 14.34
C ASP A 154 -5.51 -8.44 13.67
N LYS A 155 -6.47 -9.02 14.38
CA LYS A 155 -7.87 -9.12 13.90
C LYS A 155 -8.51 -7.77 13.56
N ASN A 156 -8.04 -6.68 14.16
CA ASN A 156 -8.56 -5.34 13.90
C ASN A 156 -8.15 -4.81 12.51
N LEU A 157 -7.06 -5.35 11.92
CA LEU A 157 -6.67 -5.04 10.54
C LEU A 157 -7.70 -5.52 9.52
N TYR A 158 -8.52 -6.53 9.87
CA TYR A 158 -9.56 -7.05 9.01
C TYR A 158 -10.48 -5.96 8.46
N ALA A 159 -10.98 -5.08 9.32
CA ALA A 159 -11.87 -3.99 8.92
C ALA A 159 -11.16 -2.96 8.02
N SER A 160 -9.85 -2.77 8.20
CA SER A 160 -9.05 -1.87 7.38
C SER A 160 -8.70 -2.45 6.01
N ILE A 161 -8.40 -3.77 5.94
CA ILE A 161 -8.03 -4.46 4.71
C ILE A 161 -9.24 -4.64 3.79
N PHE A 162 -10.41 -4.99 4.35
CA PHE A 162 -11.62 -5.26 3.59
C PHE A 162 -12.64 -4.11 3.65
N ASP A 163 -12.17 -2.91 3.88
CA ASP A 163 -12.99 -1.73 3.69
C ASP A 163 -13.16 -1.46 2.20
N PHE A 164 -14.25 -2.00 1.64
CA PHE A 164 -14.64 -1.81 0.24
C PHE A 164 -15.54 -0.58 0.04
N THR A 165 -15.79 0.17 1.11
CA THR A 165 -16.41 1.48 0.94
C THR A 165 -15.42 2.35 0.17
N ASP A 166 -15.92 3.11 -0.79
CA ASP A 166 -15.14 4.15 -1.48
C ASP A 166 -15.23 5.45 -0.66
N PRO A 167 -14.43 5.67 0.38
CA PRO A 167 -14.48 6.91 1.16
C PRO A 167 -13.76 8.06 0.46
N TRP A 168 -13.14 7.80 -0.68
CA TRP A 168 -12.17 8.67 -1.29
C TRP A 168 -12.64 9.25 -2.62
N LYS A 169 -13.67 9.94 -2.56
CA LYS A 169 -13.76 11.05 -3.49
C LYS A 169 -12.69 12.03 -3.02
N ILE A 170 -11.52 12.01 -3.67
CA ILE A 170 -10.53 13.08 -3.50
C ILE A 170 -11.32 14.37 -3.51
N ASP A 171 -11.10 15.23 -2.54
CA ASP A 171 -11.69 16.55 -2.57
C ASP A 171 -11.31 17.19 -3.91
N ILE A 172 -12.32 17.48 -4.70
CA ILE A 172 -12.12 18.00 -6.06
C ILE A 172 -11.38 19.33 -5.98
N LEU A 173 -11.69 20.17 -5.01
CA LEU A 173 -11.05 21.45 -4.82
C LEU A 173 -9.57 21.27 -4.48
N GLU A 174 -9.26 20.41 -3.51
CA GLU A 174 -7.88 20.11 -3.13
C GLU A 174 -7.07 19.55 -4.30
N PHE A 175 -7.68 18.68 -5.11
CA PHE A 175 -7.02 18.12 -6.30
C PHE A 175 -6.78 19.22 -7.35
N MET A 176 -7.77 20.07 -7.61
CA MET A 176 -7.66 21.16 -8.58
C MET A 176 -6.65 22.20 -8.16
N GLU A 177 -6.62 22.60 -6.90
CA GLU A 177 -5.63 23.54 -6.36
C GLU A 177 -4.18 23.07 -6.54
N ARG A 178 -3.95 21.76 -6.43
CA ARG A 178 -2.61 21.17 -6.59
C ARG A 178 -2.22 20.92 -8.04
N ASN A 179 -3.18 20.83 -8.94
CA ASN A 179 -2.94 20.38 -10.32
C ASN A 179 -3.43 21.38 -11.38
N TYR A 180 -3.84 22.58 -11.02
CA TYR A 180 -4.40 23.56 -11.97
C TYR A 180 -3.43 23.99 -13.07
N MET A 181 -2.12 23.81 -12.87
CA MET A 181 -1.07 24.11 -13.85
C MET A 181 -0.84 22.98 -14.86
N ASN A 182 -1.44 21.82 -14.63
CA ASN A 182 -1.27 20.64 -15.47
C ASN A 182 -2.38 20.59 -16.53
N ASP A 183 -2.00 20.32 -17.77
CA ASP A 183 -2.96 20.12 -18.88
C ASP A 183 -3.58 18.71 -18.77
N ILE A 184 -4.56 18.58 -17.87
CA ILE A 184 -5.23 17.32 -17.55
C ILE A 184 -6.66 17.39 -18.05
N SER A 185 -7.09 16.39 -18.84
CA SER A 185 -8.46 16.30 -19.34
C SER A 185 -9.49 16.04 -18.23
N MET A 186 -10.73 16.39 -18.47
CA MET A 186 -11.83 16.15 -17.51
C MET A 186 -12.04 14.67 -17.21
N GLU A 187 -11.78 13.78 -18.18
CA GLU A 187 -11.80 12.34 -17.99
C GLU A 187 -10.69 11.88 -17.05
N GLU A 188 -9.48 12.39 -17.24
CA GLU A 188 -8.33 12.07 -16.37
C GLU A 188 -8.58 12.59 -14.96
N ILE A 189 -9.06 13.81 -14.80
CA ILE A 189 -9.40 14.36 -13.47
C ILE A 189 -10.47 13.49 -12.79
N ALA A 190 -11.51 13.06 -13.53
CA ALA A 190 -12.52 12.16 -12.99
C ALA A 190 -11.89 10.85 -12.51
N ASN A 191 -11.02 10.24 -13.32
CA ASN A 191 -10.31 9.01 -12.97
C ASN A 191 -9.39 9.22 -11.76
N TYR A 192 -8.59 10.28 -11.74
CA TYR A 192 -7.72 10.61 -10.61
C TYR A 192 -8.49 10.88 -9.31
N THR A 193 -9.67 11.47 -9.42
CA THR A 193 -10.54 11.71 -8.25
C THR A 193 -11.45 10.51 -7.93
N GLY A 194 -11.29 9.38 -8.63
CA GLY A 194 -12.03 8.15 -8.38
C GLY A 194 -13.51 8.22 -8.74
N ARG A 195 -13.84 9.01 -9.73
CA ARG A 195 -15.23 9.25 -10.18
C ARG A 195 -15.40 8.84 -11.63
N SER A 196 -16.60 8.43 -12.01
CA SER A 196 -16.99 8.47 -13.42
C SER A 196 -17.10 9.94 -13.85
N LEU A 197 -16.89 10.23 -15.13
CA LEU A 197 -16.99 11.59 -15.67
C LEU A 197 -18.34 12.26 -15.32
N SER A 198 -19.45 11.52 -15.36
CA SER A 198 -20.77 12.00 -14.99
C SER A 198 -20.88 12.36 -13.50
N THR A 199 -20.32 11.51 -12.64
CA THR A 199 -20.27 11.75 -11.19
C THR A 199 -19.38 12.95 -10.88
N PHE A 200 -18.20 13.04 -11.53
CA PHE A 200 -17.30 14.17 -11.37
C PHE A 200 -17.98 15.50 -11.75
N LYS A 201 -18.58 15.58 -12.93
CA LYS A 201 -19.31 16.78 -13.38
C LYS A 201 -20.43 17.18 -12.43
N ARG A 202 -21.15 16.23 -11.87
CA ARG A 202 -22.21 16.51 -10.88
C ARG A 202 -21.65 17.01 -9.56
N ASP A 203 -20.58 16.40 -9.05
CA ASP A 203 -19.98 16.74 -7.76
C ASP A 203 -19.21 18.07 -7.88
N PHE A 204 -18.52 18.32 -9.00
CA PHE A 204 -17.82 19.60 -9.27
C PHE A 204 -18.76 20.82 -9.32
N LYS A 205 -20.02 20.62 -9.78
CA LYS A 205 -21.02 21.70 -9.76
C LYS A 205 -21.52 22.08 -8.36
N LYS A 206 -21.19 21.27 -7.34
CA LYS A 206 -21.60 21.51 -5.95
C LYS A 206 -20.49 22.15 -5.10
N CYS A 207 -19.28 22.19 -5.66
CA CYS A 207 -18.13 22.89 -5.07
C CYS A 207 -18.12 24.35 -5.53
#